data_4d46d86dc4aec62c88edff69123c9277
#
_entry.id   4d46d86dc4aec62c88edff69123c9277
#
_cell.length_a   1.000
_cell.length_b   1.000
_cell.length_c   1.000
_cell.angle_alpha   90.00
_cell.angle_beta   90.00
_cell.angle_gamma   90.00
#
_symmetry.space_group_name_H-M   'P 1'
#
loop_
_entity.id
_entity.type
_entity.pdbx_description
1 polymer ?
#
loop_
_entity_poly.entity_id
_entity_poly.type
_entity_poly.pdbx_seq_one_letter_code
_entity_poly.pdbx_strand_id
1 'polypeptide(L)'
;MVTNKNKEALKEYFKDRKDVAFAFLFGSQARGTATKLSDIDIAVYFYPEKRHPVEYEEEVFYKGEDDIWADLERILKKEVELLVLNRVSATVSASAIRGMPLTINDWGLFLDFMDIVTRETEDFMEMT
;
A
#
# COMPACT_ATOMS: atom_id res chain seq x y z
N MET A 1 -11.51 -3.24 -14.46
CA MET A 1 -11.12 -1.89 -13.97
C MET A 1 -11.80 -1.58 -12.66
N VAL A 2 -11.10 -0.85 -11.79
CA VAL A 2 -11.69 -0.38 -10.54
C VAL A 2 -12.58 0.82 -10.85
N THR A 3 -13.86 0.70 -10.55
CA THR A 3 -14.83 1.77 -10.79
C THR A 3 -14.75 2.81 -9.68
N ASN A 4 -15.35 3.99 -9.89
CA ASN A 4 -15.45 5.02 -8.85
C ASN A 4 -16.18 4.50 -7.62
N LYS A 5 -17.22 3.69 -7.81
CA LYS A 5 -17.94 3.06 -6.71
C LYS A 5 -17.02 2.14 -5.89
N ASN A 6 -16.20 1.34 -6.57
CA ASN A 6 -15.23 0.47 -5.91
C ASN A 6 -14.15 1.27 -5.19
N LYS A 7 -13.66 2.36 -5.79
CA LYS A 7 -12.68 3.24 -5.13
C LYS A 7 -13.23 3.82 -3.84
N GLU A 8 -14.47 4.28 -3.85
CA GLU A 8 -15.11 4.82 -2.65
C GLU A 8 -15.29 3.73 -1.58
N ALA A 9 -15.68 2.52 -1.99
CA ALA A 9 -15.81 1.38 -1.06
C ALA A 9 -14.46 1.05 -0.42
N LEU A 10 -13.38 1.07 -1.20
CA LEU A 10 -12.02 0.83 -0.68
C LEU A 10 -11.59 1.91 0.30
N LYS A 11 -11.87 3.18 -0.02
CA LYS A 11 -11.55 4.30 0.87
C LYS A 11 -12.26 4.16 2.21
N GLU A 12 -13.55 3.87 2.19
CA GLU A 12 -14.33 3.66 3.41
C GLU A 12 -13.81 2.46 4.21
N TYR A 13 -13.49 1.37 3.54
CA TYR A 13 -12.97 0.19 4.19
C TYR A 13 -11.67 0.49 4.95
N PHE A 14 -10.70 1.10 4.29
CA PHE A 14 -9.40 1.38 4.92
C PHE A 14 -9.47 2.49 5.96
N LYS A 15 -10.36 3.45 5.79
CA LYS A 15 -10.58 4.51 6.77
C LYS A 15 -10.97 3.93 8.13
N ASP A 16 -11.72 2.85 8.13
CA ASP A 16 -12.20 2.20 9.35
C ASP A 16 -11.24 1.16 9.91
N ARG A 17 -10.16 0.82 9.17
CA ARG A 17 -9.13 -0.13 9.65
C ARG A 17 -8.14 0.58 10.55
N LYS A 18 -8.21 0.29 11.85
CA LYS A 18 -7.36 0.94 12.86
C LYS A 18 -5.92 0.42 12.87
N ASP A 19 -5.68 -0.74 12.26
CA ASP A 19 -4.33 -1.32 12.16
C ASP A 19 -3.55 -0.80 10.95
N VAL A 20 -4.21 -0.07 10.03
CA VAL A 20 -3.61 0.46 8.81
C VAL A 20 -3.33 1.95 8.95
N ALA A 21 -2.08 2.36 8.77
CA ALA A 21 -1.68 3.76 8.79
C ALA A 21 -2.00 4.45 7.46
N PHE A 22 -1.77 3.78 6.34
CA PHE A 22 -2.15 4.29 5.02
C PHE A 22 -2.23 3.15 4.00
N ALA A 23 -2.96 3.39 2.90
CA ALA A 23 -3.14 2.44 1.82
C ALA A 23 -3.21 3.15 0.47
N PHE A 24 -2.71 2.48 -0.57
CA PHE A 24 -2.66 3.01 -1.93
C PHE A 24 -3.13 1.97 -2.94
N LEU A 25 -3.81 2.45 -3.98
CA LEU A 25 -4.06 1.69 -5.21
C LEU A 25 -2.90 2.00 -6.15
N PHE A 26 -2.21 1.00 -6.65
CA PHE A 26 -1.06 1.24 -7.52
C PHE A 26 -1.10 0.34 -8.76
N GLY A 27 -0.04 0.37 -9.55
CA GLY A 27 0.04 -0.43 -10.76
C GLY A 27 -0.89 0.07 -11.86
N SER A 28 -1.35 -0.84 -12.72
CA SER A 28 -2.15 -0.48 -13.89
C SER A 28 -3.48 0.18 -13.55
N GLN A 29 -4.09 -0.17 -12.42
CA GLN A 29 -5.36 0.44 -11.98
C GLN A 29 -5.18 1.93 -11.67
N ALA A 30 -4.08 2.29 -11.02
CA ALA A 30 -3.78 3.69 -10.68
C ALA A 30 -3.40 4.51 -11.91
N ARG A 31 -2.72 3.90 -12.88
CA ARG A 31 -2.29 4.57 -14.10
C ARG A 31 -3.37 4.69 -15.16
N GLY A 32 -4.52 4.05 -14.96
CA GLY A 32 -5.59 4.05 -15.96
C GLY A 32 -5.31 3.17 -17.16
N THR A 33 -4.34 2.27 -17.09
CA THR A 33 -3.97 1.34 -18.17
C THR A 33 -4.51 -0.06 -17.96
N ALA A 34 -5.33 -0.25 -16.91
CA ALA A 34 -5.88 -1.56 -16.57
C ALA A 34 -6.87 -2.06 -17.62
N THR A 35 -6.85 -3.36 -17.85
CA THR A 35 -7.84 -4.07 -18.64
C THR A 35 -8.70 -4.93 -17.73
N LYS A 36 -9.69 -5.63 -18.28
CA LYS A 36 -10.53 -6.56 -17.52
C LYS A 36 -9.72 -7.72 -16.93
N LEU A 37 -8.56 -8.01 -17.50
CA LEU A 37 -7.68 -9.10 -17.05
C LEU A 37 -6.60 -8.64 -16.07
N SER A 38 -6.47 -7.34 -15.86
CA SER A 38 -5.45 -6.80 -14.95
C SER A 38 -5.81 -7.09 -13.50
N ASP A 39 -4.82 -7.51 -12.72
CA ASP A 39 -4.95 -7.66 -11.28
C ASP A 39 -5.10 -6.29 -10.62
N ILE A 40 -5.64 -6.29 -9.42
CA ILE A 40 -5.78 -5.08 -8.64
C ILE A 40 -4.66 -5.09 -7.59
N ASP A 41 -3.77 -4.10 -7.68
CA ASP A 41 -2.61 -3.98 -6.81
C ASP A 41 -2.91 -2.95 -5.71
N ILE A 42 -2.91 -3.40 -4.47
CA ILE A 42 -3.17 -2.55 -3.30
C ILE A 42 -2.00 -2.67 -2.34
N ALA A 43 -1.46 -1.53 -1.94
CA ALA A 43 -0.38 -1.44 -0.98
C ALA A 43 -0.92 -0.94 0.36
N VAL A 44 -0.53 -1.59 1.45
CA VAL A 44 -0.90 -1.19 2.80
C VAL A 44 0.34 -1.03 3.66
N TYR A 45 0.28 -0.07 4.57
CA TYR A 45 1.30 0.09 5.61
C TYR A 45 0.61 -0.04 6.96
N PHE A 46 0.96 -1.09 7.68
CA PHE A 46 0.43 -1.32 9.03
C PHE A 46 1.19 -0.46 10.04
N TYR A 47 0.55 -0.10 11.14
CA TYR A 47 1.28 0.49 12.26
C TYR A 47 2.37 -0.49 12.69
N PRO A 48 3.63 -0.05 12.71
CA PRO A 48 4.74 -0.97 13.00
C PRO A 48 4.67 -1.50 14.43
N GLU A 49 5.01 -2.77 14.58
CA GLU A 49 5.16 -3.38 15.91
C GLU A 49 6.49 -3.01 16.52
N LYS A 50 7.48 -2.65 15.70
CA LYS A 50 8.81 -2.24 16.12
C LYS A 50 9.00 -0.74 15.94
N ARG A 51 10.03 -0.22 16.63
CA ARG A 51 10.28 1.22 16.81
C ARG A 51 10.72 1.97 15.54
N HIS A 52 11.21 1.25 14.52
CA HIS A 52 11.70 1.85 13.30
C HIS A 52 10.80 1.47 12.12
N PRO A 53 9.91 2.38 11.68
CA PRO A 53 8.88 2.04 10.72
C PRO A 53 9.39 1.67 9.32
N VAL A 54 10.62 2.01 8.99
CA VAL A 54 11.15 1.74 7.65
C VAL A 54 12.26 0.69 7.65
N GLU A 55 12.53 0.05 8.79
CA GLU A 55 13.39 -1.10 8.79
C GLU A 55 12.68 -2.25 8.08
N TYR A 56 13.44 -2.95 7.28
CA TYR A 56 12.97 -4.09 6.51
C TYR A 56 12.56 -5.21 7.46
N GLU A 57 11.27 -5.38 7.63
CA GLU A 57 10.70 -6.39 8.53
C GLU A 57 10.28 -7.62 7.74
N GLU A 58 11.25 -8.27 7.08
CA GLU A 58 11.02 -9.39 6.17
C GLU A 58 10.26 -10.55 6.80
N GLU A 59 10.46 -10.78 8.07
CA GLU A 59 9.89 -11.91 8.79
C GLU A 59 8.62 -11.55 9.58
N VAL A 60 8.19 -10.28 9.57
CA VAL A 60 7.01 -9.88 10.32
C VAL A 60 5.76 -10.09 9.48
N PHE A 61 4.85 -10.87 10.03
CA PHE A 61 3.53 -11.07 9.45
C PHE A 61 2.48 -10.37 10.32
N TYR A 62 1.73 -9.46 9.72
CA TYR A 62 0.73 -8.68 10.45
C TYR A 62 -0.58 -9.46 10.53
N LYS A 63 -1.20 -9.42 11.71
CA LYS A 63 -2.41 -10.19 11.98
C LYS A 63 -3.57 -9.86 11.03
N GLY A 64 -3.63 -8.61 10.55
CA GLY A 64 -4.71 -8.17 9.67
C GLY A 64 -4.53 -8.50 8.19
N GLU A 65 -3.40 -9.06 7.77
CA GLU A 65 -3.11 -9.25 6.34
C GLU A 65 -4.12 -10.15 5.64
N ASP A 66 -4.37 -11.32 6.18
CA ASP A 66 -5.30 -12.28 5.56
C ASP A 66 -6.73 -11.76 5.58
N ASP A 67 -7.14 -11.11 6.65
CA ASP A 67 -8.48 -10.53 6.76
C ASP A 67 -8.69 -9.44 5.71
N ILE A 68 -7.70 -8.56 5.56
CA ILE A 68 -7.78 -7.48 4.57
C ILE A 68 -7.81 -8.05 3.16
N TRP A 69 -6.94 -8.99 2.86
CA TRP A 69 -6.90 -9.61 1.54
C TRP A 69 -8.24 -10.24 1.17
N ALA A 70 -8.81 -11.04 2.07
CA ALA A 70 -10.12 -11.67 1.86
C ALA A 70 -11.23 -10.63 1.71
N ASP A 71 -11.22 -9.59 2.54
CA ASP A 71 -12.22 -8.51 2.47
C ASP A 71 -12.15 -7.76 1.14
N LEU A 72 -10.94 -7.47 0.66
CA LEU A 72 -10.75 -6.76 -0.60
C LEU A 72 -11.25 -7.57 -1.79
N GLU A 73 -10.96 -8.87 -1.81
CA GLU A 73 -11.45 -9.74 -2.88
C GLU A 73 -12.97 -9.85 -2.86
N ARG A 74 -13.57 -9.86 -1.68
CA ARG A 74 -15.02 -9.87 -1.54
C ARG A 74 -15.65 -8.57 -2.04
N ILE A 75 -15.07 -7.41 -1.69
CA ILE A 75 -15.55 -6.10 -2.10
C ILE A 75 -15.42 -5.91 -3.61
N LEU A 76 -14.28 -6.29 -4.15
CA LEU A 76 -13.96 -6.04 -5.56
C LEU A 76 -14.42 -7.15 -6.48
N LYS A 77 -14.72 -8.32 -5.95
CA LYS A 77 -15.09 -9.54 -6.70
C LYS A 77 -14.06 -9.86 -7.78
N LYS A 78 -12.78 -9.70 -7.43
CA LYS A 78 -11.66 -9.88 -8.34
C LYS A 78 -10.42 -10.22 -7.53
N GLU A 79 -9.44 -10.86 -8.17
CA GLU A 79 -8.16 -11.14 -7.52
C GLU A 79 -7.42 -9.85 -7.20
N VAL A 80 -6.88 -9.81 -5.99
CA VAL A 80 -6.15 -8.67 -5.45
C VAL A 80 -4.75 -9.11 -5.06
N GLU A 81 -3.76 -8.34 -5.48
CA GLU A 81 -2.40 -8.47 -4.98
C GLU A 81 -2.21 -7.47 -3.84
N LEU A 82 -1.97 -7.97 -2.65
CA LEU A 82 -1.76 -7.15 -1.47
C LEU A 82 -0.27 -7.03 -1.19
N LEU A 83 0.24 -5.81 -1.28
CA LEU A 83 1.63 -5.49 -0.99
C LEU A 83 1.72 -4.86 0.40
N VAL A 84 2.48 -5.48 1.30
CA VAL A 84 2.70 -4.95 2.65
C VAL A 84 3.97 -4.11 2.63
N LEU A 85 3.81 -2.80 2.70
CA LEU A 85 4.93 -1.85 2.56
C LEU A 85 5.94 -1.95 3.70
N ASN A 86 5.54 -2.52 4.84
CA ASN A 86 6.41 -2.69 6.00
C ASN A 86 7.61 -3.61 5.72
N ARG A 87 7.53 -4.46 4.70
CA ARG A 87 8.57 -5.45 4.44
C ARG A 87 9.07 -5.49 3.00
N VAL A 88 8.73 -4.48 2.20
CA VAL A 88 9.25 -4.39 0.83
C VAL A 88 10.35 -3.34 0.75
N SER A 89 11.18 -3.43 -0.30
CA SER A 89 12.30 -2.51 -0.50
C SER A 89 11.82 -1.08 -0.74
N ALA A 90 12.73 -0.12 -0.51
CA ALA A 90 12.45 1.29 -0.76
C ALA A 90 12.03 1.55 -2.21
N THR A 91 12.65 0.88 -3.17
CA THR A 91 12.34 1.05 -4.59
C THR A 91 10.91 0.62 -4.90
N VAL A 92 10.47 -0.52 -4.37
CA VAL A 92 9.09 -1.00 -4.55
C VAL A 92 8.12 -0.08 -3.82
N SER A 93 8.45 0.35 -2.60
CA SER A 93 7.64 1.30 -1.84
C SER A 93 7.47 2.63 -2.58
N ALA A 94 8.54 3.16 -3.16
CA ALA A 94 8.48 4.40 -3.93
C ALA A 94 7.52 4.28 -5.13
N SER A 95 7.54 3.13 -5.79
CA SER A 95 6.61 2.86 -6.90
C SER A 95 5.16 2.84 -6.42
N ALA A 96 4.89 2.18 -5.30
CA ALA A 96 3.54 2.04 -4.76
C ALA A 96 2.94 3.39 -4.32
N ILE A 97 3.73 4.24 -3.65
CA ILE A 97 3.25 5.53 -3.15
C ILE A 97 3.06 6.59 -4.24
N ARG A 98 3.48 6.29 -5.47
CA ARG A 98 3.15 7.12 -6.64
C ARG A 98 1.75 6.83 -7.18
N GLY A 99 1.10 5.82 -6.65
CA GLY A 99 -0.26 5.46 -7.03
C GLY A 99 -1.30 6.40 -6.43
N MET A 100 -2.52 5.93 -6.37
CA MET A 100 -3.66 6.69 -5.83
C MET A 100 -3.83 6.38 -4.35
N PRO A 101 -3.76 7.39 -3.46
CA PRO A 101 -4.04 7.14 -2.05
C PRO A 101 -5.51 6.74 -1.85
N LEU A 102 -5.71 5.65 -1.12
CA LEU A 102 -7.04 5.21 -0.70
C LEU A 102 -7.38 5.80 0.66
N THR A 103 -6.41 5.79 1.58
CA THR A 103 -6.55 6.47 2.86
C THR A 103 -5.17 6.80 3.42
N ILE A 104 -5.11 7.90 4.15
CA ILE A 104 -3.96 8.24 4.97
C ILE A 104 -4.51 8.51 6.36
N ASN A 105 -4.52 7.46 7.19
CA ASN A 105 -5.06 7.54 8.55
C ASN A 105 -4.10 8.20 9.53
N ASP A 106 -2.81 8.16 9.22
CA ASP A 106 -1.76 8.76 10.03
C ASP A 106 -0.80 9.53 9.12
N TRP A 107 -1.00 10.84 9.04
CA TRP A 107 -0.19 11.71 8.18
C TRP A 107 1.26 11.82 8.65
N GLY A 108 1.49 11.84 9.95
CA GLY A 108 2.85 11.89 10.49
C GLY A 108 3.66 10.69 10.06
N LEU A 109 3.10 9.51 10.23
CA LEU A 109 3.76 8.26 9.85
C LEU A 109 3.96 8.16 8.34
N PHE A 110 2.97 8.61 7.57
CA PHE A 110 3.09 8.63 6.10
C PHE A 110 4.21 9.55 5.63
N LEU A 111 4.31 10.75 6.20
CA LEU A 111 5.36 11.71 5.81
C LEU A 111 6.74 11.20 6.19
N ASP A 112 6.89 10.59 7.36
CA ASP A 112 8.15 9.98 7.77
C ASP A 112 8.55 8.84 6.82
N PHE A 113 7.59 8.00 6.46
CA PHE A 113 7.80 6.91 5.51
C PHE A 113 8.24 7.44 4.15
N MET A 114 7.54 8.45 3.62
CA MET A 114 7.89 9.08 2.35
C MET A 114 9.31 9.64 2.36
N ASP A 115 9.68 10.32 3.43
CA ASP A 115 11.00 10.93 3.56
C ASP A 115 12.11 9.87 3.51
N ILE A 116 11.96 8.79 4.27
CA ILE A 116 12.97 7.75 4.32
C ILE A 116 13.04 6.96 3.01
N VAL A 117 11.90 6.63 2.41
CA VAL A 117 11.86 5.94 1.12
C VAL A 117 12.49 6.79 0.03
N THR A 118 12.22 8.09 0.01
CA THR A 118 12.80 9.02 -0.97
C THR A 118 14.30 9.11 -0.81
N ARG A 119 14.82 9.23 0.41
CA ARG A 119 16.26 9.27 0.68
C ARG A 119 16.95 7.99 0.25
N GLU A 120 16.43 6.84 0.60
CA GLU A 120 17.01 5.56 0.22
C GLU A 120 17.02 5.37 -1.30
N THR A 121 15.96 5.80 -1.97
CA THR A 121 15.89 5.72 -3.42
C THR A 121 16.88 6.67 -4.09
N GLU A 122 17.03 7.89 -3.59
CA GLU A 122 18.00 8.86 -4.08
C GLU A 122 19.43 8.38 -3.88
N ASP A 123 19.75 7.85 -2.70
CA ASP A 123 21.08 7.30 -2.40
C ASP A 123 21.41 6.16 -3.34
N PHE A 124 20.47 5.29 -3.61
CA PHE A 124 20.65 4.19 -4.57
C PHE A 124 20.93 4.73 -5.97
N MET A 125 20.20 5.76 -6.41
CA MET A 125 20.38 6.34 -7.74
C MET A 125 21.70 7.10 -7.87
N GLU A 126 22.17 7.74 -6.81
CA GLU A 126 23.46 8.44 -6.82
C GLU A 126 24.65 7.49 -6.94
N MET A 127 24.49 6.25 -6.51
CA MET A 127 25.52 5.23 -6.59
C MET A 127 25.64 4.60 -7.98
N THR A 128 24.76 4.93 -8.86
CA THR A 128 24.77 4.43 -10.22
C THR A 128 25.28 5.48 -11.19
#